data_9c81661051d020214df192ccd4f9e769
#
_entry.id   9c81661051d020214df192ccd4f9e769
#
_cell.length_a   1.000
_cell.length_b   1.000
_cell.length_c   1.000
_cell.angle_alpha   90.00
_cell.angle_beta   90.00
_cell.angle_gamma   90.00
#
_symmetry.space_group_name_H-M   'P 1'
#
loop_
_entity.id
_entity.type
_entity.pdbx_description
1 polymer ?
#
loop_
_entity_poly.entity_id
_entity_poly.type
_entity_poly.pdbx_seq_one_letter_code
_entity_poly.pdbx_strand_id
1 'polypeptide(L)'
;DELIRLMPLEERIYRFRCVEAWSMVVPWTGFPMSALLAAVEPLADAKFVQMTSFLSPTVAPGQWDNPGYPWAYSETLALEEAGNELTMLATGIYGHDLPVQHGAPLRLVVPWKYGFKSIKSIVRIELVDQLPATFWNTLAPNEYGFSANVDPTEPHPRWLQDTEQLIGTGEKRPTLPYNG
;
A
#
# COMPACT_ATOMS: atom_id res chain seq x y z
N ASP A 1 -8.85 -6.35 -16.56
CA ASP A 1 -9.97 -5.54 -17.12
C ASP A 1 -11.35 -5.99 -16.65
N GLU A 2 -11.59 -7.31 -16.56
CA GLU A 2 -12.88 -7.87 -16.17
C GLU A 2 -13.26 -7.47 -14.73
N LEU A 3 -12.34 -7.64 -13.79
CA LEU A 3 -12.53 -7.22 -12.39
C LEU A 3 -12.88 -5.72 -12.29
N ILE A 4 -12.12 -4.87 -12.96
CA ILE A 4 -12.31 -3.41 -12.89
C ILE A 4 -13.70 -3.00 -13.40
N ARG A 5 -14.22 -3.69 -14.44
CA ARG A 5 -15.55 -3.41 -14.99
C ARG A 5 -16.70 -3.74 -14.03
N LEU A 6 -16.46 -4.60 -13.06
CA LEU A 6 -17.45 -5.01 -12.06
C LEU A 6 -17.46 -4.09 -10.84
N MET A 7 -16.45 -3.21 -10.70
CA MET A 7 -16.27 -2.41 -9.49
C MET A 7 -16.79 -0.97 -9.65
N PRO A 8 -17.32 -0.36 -8.57
CA PRO A 8 -17.76 1.04 -8.57
C PRO A 8 -16.54 1.97 -8.56
N LEU A 9 -16.11 2.45 -9.73
CA LEU A 9 -14.98 3.38 -9.82
C LEU A 9 -15.35 4.74 -9.25
N GLU A 10 -14.45 5.31 -8.46
CA GLU A 10 -14.57 6.63 -7.85
C GLU A 10 -13.21 7.33 -7.78
N GLU A 11 -13.19 8.64 -7.59
CA GLU A 11 -11.99 9.41 -7.33
C GLU A 11 -11.93 9.80 -5.85
N ARG A 12 -10.76 9.63 -5.23
CA ARG A 12 -10.48 10.03 -3.86
C ARG A 12 -9.17 10.79 -3.77
N ILE A 13 -9.18 11.91 -3.06
CA ILE A 13 -7.99 12.70 -2.80
C ILE A 13 -7.44 12.31 -1.43
N TYR A 14 -6.29 11.63 -1.42
CA TYR A 14 -5.65 11.18 -0.20
C TYR A 14 -4.26 11.77 -0.04
N ARG A 15 -3.88 12.04 1.21
CA ARG A 15 -2.48 12.19 1.57
C ARG A 15 -1.80 10.84 1.51
N PHE A 16 -0.57 10.85 1.01
CA PHE A 16 0.31 9.70 0.99
C PHE A 16 1.57 10.05 1.77
N ARG A 17 1.92 9.26 2.78
CA ARG A 17 3.04 9.51 3.70
C ARG A 17 4.01 8.35 3.67
N CYS A 18 5.25 8.60 3.28
CA CYS A 18 6.31 7.60 3.35
C CYS A 18 6.90 7.50 4.76
N VAL A 19 7.36 6.31 5.14
CA VAL A 19 8.14 6.12 6.37
C VAL A 19 9.43 6.96 6.37
N GLU A 20 9.96 7.35 5.22
CA GLU A 20 11.12 8.24 5.05
C GLU A 20 10.80 9.73 5.25
N ALA A 21 9.67 10.05 5.88
CA ALA A 21 9.28 11.40 6.26
C ALA A 21 9.04 12.39 5.10
N TRP A 22 8.59 11.91 3.95
CA TRP A 22 8.04 12.76 2.89
C TRP A 22 6.55 12.46 2.67
N SER A 23 5.82 13.44 2.17
CA SER A 23 4.39 13.31 1.88
C SER A 23 3.99 14.01 0.59
N MET A 24 2.83 13.62 0.07
CA MET A 24 2.17 14.23 -1.08
C MET A 24 0.66 14.08 -0.95
N VAL A 25 -0.09 14.89 -1.70
CA VAL A 25 -1.54 14.75 -1.85
C VAL A 25 -1.82 14.29 -3.27
N VAL A 26 -2.60 13.23 -3.40
CA VAL A 26 -2.79 12.55 -4.68
C VAL A 26 -4.27 12.26 -4.92
N PRO A 27 -4.84 12.66 -6.06
CA PRO A 27 -6.14 12.19 -6.52
C PRO A 27 -5.98 10.81 -7.17
N TRP A 28 -6.54 9.79 -6.50
CA TRP A 28 -6.54 8.41 -6.95
C TRP A 28 -7.88 8.08 -7.61
N THR A 29 -7.86 7.39 -8.73
CA THR A 29 -9.05 6.76 -9.32
C THR A 29 -8.99 5.26 -9.05
N GLY A 30 -10.08 4.66 -8.61
CA GLY A 30 -10.13 3.22 -8.32
C GLY A 30 -11.45 2.84 -7.65
N PHE A 31 -11.42 1.83 -6.78
CA PHE A 31 -12.60 1.34 -6.10
C PHE A 31 -12.28 0.91 -4.65
N PRO A 32 -13.25 0.96 -3.72
CA PRO A 32 -13.06 0.49 -2.36
C PRO A 32 -12.68 -0.99 -2.33
N MET A 33 -11.69 -1.36 -1.53
CA MET A 33 -11.35 -2.78 -1.36
C MET A 33 -12.50 -3.58 -0.74
N SER A 34 -13.34 -2.94 0.07
CA SER A 34 -14.57 -3.52 0.60
C SER A 34 -15.54 -4.00 -0.47
N ALA A 35 -15.59 -3.35 -1.64
CA ALA A 35 -16.42 -3.79 -2.77
C ALA A 35 -15.91 -5.13 -3.36
N LEU A 36 -14.58 -5.28 -3.47
CA LEU A 36 -13.98 -6.55 -3.87
C LEU A 36 -14.27 -7.65 -2.85
N LEU A 37 -14.07 -7.37 -1.55
CA LEU A 37 -14.33 -8.33 -0.49
C LEU A 37 -15.81 -8.76 -0.47
N ALA A 38 -16.75 -7.84 -0.66
CA ALA A 38 -18.16 -8.18 -0.76
C ALA A 38 -18.48 -9.08 -1.97
N ALA A 39 -17.77 -8.90 -3.09
CA ALA A 39 -17.98 -9.71 -4.28
C ALA A 39 -17.42 -11.14 -4.18
N VAL A 40 -16.36 -11.33 -3.37
CA VAL A 40 -15.72 -12.67 -3.21
C VAL A 40 -16.20 -13.43 -1.97
N GLU A 41 -16.95 -12.78 -1.08
CA GLU A 41 -17.53 -13.38 0.14
C GLU A 41 -16.49 -14.18 0.96
N PRO A 42 -15.58 -13.50 1.70
CA PRO A 42 -14.54 -14.17 2.47
C PRO A 42 -15.07 -15.31 3.36
N LEU A 43 -14.37 -16.43 3.43
CA LEU A 43 -14.68 -17.49 4.36
C LEU A 43 -14.54 -17.02 5.81
N ALA A 44 -15.25 -17.65 6.74
CA ALA A 44 -15.31 -17.23 8.15
C ALA A 44 -13.95 -17.30 8.89
N ASP A 45 -13.01 -18.08 8.40
CA ASP A 45 -11.66 -18.24 8.96
C ASP A 45 -10.65 -17.26 8.36
N ALA A 46 -11.00 -16.50 7.31
CA ALA A 46 -10.13 -15.47 6.74
C ALA A 46 -9.89 -14.34 7.74
N LYS A 47 -8.63 -14.03 8.00
CA LYS A 47 -8.21 -12.98 8.94
C LYS A 47 -7.38 -11.88 8.28
N PHE A 48 -6.74 -12.22 7.17
CA PHE A 48 -5.82 -11.31 6.49
C PHE A 48 -6.04 -11.34 4.99
N VAL A 49 -5.66 -10.23 4.35
CA VAL A 49 -5.60 -10.11 2.90
C VAL A 49 -4.15 -9.91 2.50
N GLN A 50 -3.56 -10.92 1.89
CA GLN A 50 -2.21 -10.87 1.34
C GLN A 50 -2.25 -10.45 -0.12
N MET A 51 -1.38 -9.54 -0.49
CA MET A 51 -1.20 -9.08 -1.86
C MET A 51 0.24 -9.30 -2.30
N THR A 52 0.41 -9.75 -3.55
CA THR A 52 1.72 -9.99 -4.14
C THR A 52 1.87 -9.21 -5.43
N SER A 53 3.00 -8.54 -5.60
CA SER A 53 3.38 -7.82 -6.81
C SER A 53 3.98 -8.80 -7.85
N PHE A 54 4.08 -8.33 -9.10
CA PHE A 54 4.71 -9.11 -10.15
C PHE A 54 6.19 -9.42 -9.85
N LEU A 55 6.65 -10.55 -10.37
CA LEU A 55 8.07 -10.93 -10.40
C LEU A 55 8.48 -11.16 -11.85
N SER A 56 9.25 -10.24 -12.42
CA SER A 56 9.77 -10.35 -13.77
C SER A 56 11.06 -9.56 -13.91
N PRO A 57 12.20 -10.16 -13.57
CA PRO A 57 13.50 -9.50 -13.65
C PRO A 57 13.88 -9.02 -15.06
N THR A 58 13.30 -9.61 -16.09
CA THR A 58 13.48 -9.12 -17.48
C THR A 58 12.83 -7.78 -17.75
N VAL A 59 11.75 -7.46 -17.02
CA VAL A 59 11.02 -6.17 -17.11
C VAL A 59 11.49 -5.21 -16.01
N ALA A 60 11.84 -5.74 -14.85
CA ALA A 60 12.31 -5.00 -13.68
C ALA A 60 13.66 -5.57 -13.20
N PRO A 61 14.78 -5.22 -13.83
CA PRO A 61 16.10 -5.79 -13.54
C PRO A 61 16.54 -5.67 -12.08
N GLY A 62 16.11 -4.59 -11.38
CA GLY A 62 16.38 -4.41 -9.96
C GLY A 62 15.90 -5.54 -9.05
N GLN A 63 15.00 -6.40 -9.53
CA GLN A 63 14.59 -7.62 -8.82
C GLN A 63 15.68 -8.70 -8.78
N TRP A 64 16.69 -8.62 -9.65
CA TRP A 64 17.88 -9.49 -9.66
C TRP A 64 19.09 -8.89 -8.93
N ASP A 65 19.16 -7.55 -8.81
CA ASP A 65 20.36 -6.86 -8.31
C ASP A 65 20.64 -7.15 -6.83
N ASN A 66 19.61 -7.62 -6.09
CA ASN A 66 19.72 -7.96 -4.68
C ASN A 66 19.13 -9.36 -4.40
N PRO A 67 19.92 -10.43 -4.59
CA PRO A 67 19.44 -11.81 -4.42
C PRO A 67 19.06 -12.18 -2.98
N GLY A 68 19.48 -11.35 -2.00
CA GLY A 68 19.07 -11.50 -0.60
C GLY A 68 17.71 -10.92 -0.26
N TYR A 69 17.05 -10.23 -1.19
CA TYR A 69 15.73 -9.68 -0.97
C TYR A 69 14.64 -10.74 -1.18
N PRO A 70 13.58 -10.76 -0.35
CA PRO A 70 12.53 -11.77 -0.41
C PRO A 70 11.50 -11.48 -1.53
N TRP A 71 11.97 -11.38 -2.78
CA TRP A 71 11.08 -11.23 -3.94
C TRP A 71 10.14 -12.46 -4.11
N ALA A 72 8.87 -12.30 -4.57
CA ALA A 72 8.25 -11.06 -5.03
C ALA A 72 7.84 -10.17 -3.86
N TYR A 73 7.72 -8.84 -4.13
CA TYR A 73 7.20 -7.92 -3.11
C TYR A 73 5.82 -8.36 -2.65
N SER A 74 5.62 -8.47 -1.35
CA SER A 74 4.33 -8.83 -0.75
C SER A 74 4.00 -7.93 0.43
N GLU A 75 2.71 -7.63 0.60
CA GLU A 75 2.15 -6.92 1.74
C GLU A 75 0.85 -7.55 2.19
N THR A 76 0.51 -7.30 3.45
CA THR A 76 -0.67 -7.89 4.09
C THR A 76 -1.39 -6.84 4.93
N LEU A 77 -2.71 -6.84 4.87
CA LEU A 77 -3.59 -6.11 5.77
C LEU A 77 -4.40 -7.09 6.63
N ALA A 78 -4.77 -6.70 7.84
CA ALA A 78 -5.85 -7.37 8.53
C ALA A 78 -7.14 -7.26 7.71
N LEU A 79 -8.03 -8.25 7.80
CA LEU A 79 -9.28 -8.24 7.02
C LEU A 79 -10.14 -7.01 7.34
N GLU A 80 -10.16 -6.56 8.60
CA GLU A 80 -10.84 -5.33 9.02
C GLU A 80 -10.24 -4.08 8.36
N GLU A 81 -8.91 -4.00 8.25
CA GLU A 81 -8.22 -2.90 7.58
C GLU A 81 -8.49 -2.91 6.07
N ALA A 82 -8.50 -4.08 5.46
CA ALA A 82 -8.85 -4.24 4.06
C ALA A 82 -10.31 -3.86 3.78
N GLY A 83 -11.22 -4.18 4.71
CA GLY A 83 -12.64 -3.82 4.63
C GLY A 83 -12.98 -2.38 5.03
N ASN A 84 -12.00 -1.61 5.54
CA ASN A 84 -12.21 -0.22 5.92
C ASN A 84 -12.61 0.62 4.70
N GLU A 85 -13.55 1.55 4.90
CA GLU A 85 -14.08 2.41 3.83
C GLU A 85 -13.01 3.25 3.11
N LEU A 86 -11.89 3.56 3.78
CA LEU A 86 -10.79 4.34 3.20
C LEU A 86 -9.80 3.49 2.40
N THR A 87 -9.81 2.16 2.56
CA THR A 87 -8.90 1.28 1.81
C THR A 87 -9.34 1.19 0.36
N MET A 88 -8.43 1.52 -0.56
CA MET A 88 -8.72 1.63 -1.98
C MET A 88 -7.77 0.80 -2.83
N LEU A 89 -8.31 0.17 -3.86
CA LEU A 89 -7.56 -0.40 -4.97
C LEU A 89 -7.59 0.59 -6.14
N ALA A 90 -6.46 1.25 -6.40
CA ALA A 90 -6.36 2.29 -7.40
C ALA A 90 -5.91 1.75 -8.76
N THR A 91 -6.55 2.25 -9.82
CA THR A 91 -6.27 1.96 -11.24
C THR A 91 -5.82 3.19 -12.00
N GLY A 92 -5.97 4.39 -11.39
CA GLY A 92 -5.65 5.68 -12.00
C GLY A 92 -5.14 6.70 -10.99
N ILE A 93 -4.58 7.76 -11.53
CA ILE A 93 -3.99 8.90 -10.81
C ILE A 93 -4.14 10.17 -11.65
N TYR A 94 -4.56 11.29 -11.04
CA TYR A 94 -4.76 12.58 -11.73
C TYR A 94 -5.66 12.48 -12.98
N GLY A 95 -6.73 11.66 -12.91
CA GLY A 95 -7.67 11.47 -14.02
C GLY A 95 -7.14 10.63 -15.20
N HIS A 96 -6.01 9.96 -15.06
CA HIS A 96 -5.38 9.09 -16.06
C HIS A 96 -5.15 7.69 -15.51
N ASP A 97 -4.98 6.72 -16.40
CA ASP A 97 -4.55 5.37 -16.02
C ASP A 97 -3.22 5.43 -15.27
N LEU A 98 -3.03 4.51 -14.32
CA LEU A 98 -1.78 4.41 -13.58
C LEU A 98 -0.61 4.15 -14.54
N PRO A 99 0.45 4.98 -14.50
CA PRO A 99 1.72 4.62 -15.11
C PRO A 99 2.32 3.37 -14.47
N VAL A 100 3.12 2.63 -15.23
CA VAL A 100 3.77 1.37 -14.78
C VAL A 100 4.56 1.60 -13.48
N GLN A 101 5.31 2.71 -13.41
CA GLN A 101 6.13 3.06 -12.25
C GLN A 101 5.30 3.35 -11.00
N HIS A 102 4.05 3.76 -11.16
CA HIS A 102 3.13 4.06 -10.05
C HIS A 102 2.26 2.87 -9.66
N GLY A 103 2.40 1.73 -10.35
CA GLY A 103 1.82 0.48 -9.91
C GLY A 103 0.69 -0.08 -10.77
N ALA A 104 0.65 0.28 -12.08
CA ALA A 104 -0.29 -0.36 -13.00
C ALA A 104 -0.15 -1.89 -12.98
N PRO A 105 -1.24 -2.65 -13.24
CA PRO A 105 -2.60 -2.17 -13.52
C PRO A 105 -3.40 -1.83 -12.26
N LEU A 106 -2.97 -2.30 -11.08
CA LEU A 106 -3.68 -2.19 -9.83
C LEU A 106 -2.70 -2.00 -8.67
N ARG A 107 -2.99 -1.04 -7.80
CA ARG A 107 -2.23 -0.83 -6.58
C ARG A 107 -3.12 -0.61 -5.38
N LEU A 108 -2.60 -0.91 -4.19
CA LEU A 108 -3.24 -0.56 -2.93
C LEU A 108 -2.94 0.90 -2.55
N VAL A 109 -3.93 1.54 -1.93
CA VAL A 109 -3.79 2.83 -1.23
C VAL A 109 -4.48 2.72 0.12
N VAL A 110 -3.70 2.91 1.20
CA VAL A 110 -4.17 2.92 2.59
C VAL A 110 -3.70 4.23 3.22
N PRO A 111 -4.56 5.27 3.28
CA PRO A 111 -4.12 6.63 3.59
C PRO A 111 -3.55 6.81 5.00
N TRP A 112 -3.99 6.02 5.99
CA TRP A 112 -3.51 6.13 7.38
C TRP A 112 -2.25 5.31 7.69
N LYS A 113 -1.73 4.54 6.71
CA LYS A 113 -0.51 3.73 6.85
C LYS A 113 0.65 4.33 6.07
N TYR A 114 1.87 4.05 6.50
CA TYR A 114 3.05 4.40 5.73
C TYR A 114 3.04 3.76 4.34
N GLY A 115 3.54 4.50 3.36
CA GLY A 115 3.43 4.18 1.94
C GLY A 115 3.94 2.80 1.52
N PHE A 116 4.86 2.18 2.27
CA PHE A 116 5.33 0.83 1.93
C PHE A 116 4.23 -0.23 2.05
N LYS A 117 3.18 0.01 2.84
CA LYS A 117 1.99 -0.86 2.90
C LYS A 117 1.14 -0.80 1.63
N SER A 118 1.25 0.28 0.87
CA SER A 118 0.47 0.51 -0.36
C SER A 118 1.15 -0.15 -1.56
N ILE A 119 1.13 -1.48 -1.59
CA ILE A 119 1.77 -2.32 -2.61
C ILE A 119 1.34 -1.94 -4.03
N LYS A 120 2.31 -1.94 -4.97
CA LYS A 120 2.13 -1.63 -6.39
C LYS A 120 2.07 -2.88 -7.26
N SER A 121 1.46 -2.74 -8.45
CA SER A 121 1.47 -3.75 -9.52
C SER A 121 1.03 -5.13 -9.00
N ILE A 122 -0.13 -5.14 -8.36
CA ILE A 122 -0.70 -6.34 -7.73
C ILE A 122 -1.08 -7.34 -8.82
N VAL A 123 -0.61 -8.57 -8.68
CA VAL A 123 -0.94 -9.69 -9.56
C VAL A 123 -1.68 -10.82 -8.84
N ARG A 124 -1.69 -10.79 -7.50
CA ARG A 124 -2.35 -11.79 -6.67
C ARG A 124 -2.89 -11.17 -5.40
N ILE A 125 -4.12 -11.53 -5.04
CA ILE A 125 -4.78 -11.19 -3.78
C ILE A 125 -5.29 -12.50 -3.17
N GLU A 126 -4.94 -12.76 -1.92
CA GLU A 126 -5.29 -13.99 -1.21
C GLU A 126 -5.90 -13.66 0.15
N LEU A 127 -6.93 -14.39 0.51
CA LEU A 127 -7.54 -14.37 1.83
C LEU A 127 -6.97 -15.53 2.63
N VAL A 128 -6.36 -15.24 3.78
CA VAL A 128 -5.62 -16.23 4.58
C VAL A 128 -5.98 -16.14 6.06
N ASP A 129 -5.86 -17.27 6.78
CA ASP A 129 -6.17 -17.39 8.21
C ASP A 129 -4.97 -17.08 9.13
N GLN A 130 -3.74 -17.14 8.59
CA GLN A 130 -2.50 -16.85 9.29
C GLN A 130 -1.84 -15.61 8.73
N LEU A 131 -1.15 -14.83 9.58
CA LEU A 131 -0.37 -13.67 9.17
C LEU A 131 0.88 -14.13 8.38
N PRO A 132 0.95 -13.86 7.06
CA PRO A 132 2.14 -14.19 6.29
C PRO A 132 3.26 -13.18 6.54
N ALA A 133 4.50 -13.61 6.33
CA ALA A 133 5.64 -12.69 6.28
C ALA A 133 5.50 -11.74 5.09
N THR A 134 5.83 -10.46 5.29
CA THR A 134 5.84 -9.44 4.24
C THR A 134 7.28 -9.09 3.85
N PHE A 135 7.44 -8.44 2.70
CA PHE A 135 8.76 -8.11 2.14
C PHE A 135 9.64 -7.34 3.15
N TRP A 136 9.19 -6.18 3.59
CA TRP A 136 9.99 -5.33 4.47
C TRP A 136 10.12 -5.88 5.89
N ASN A 137 9.08 -6.54 6.41
CA ASN A 137 9.16 -7.18 7.73
C ASN A 137 10.16 -8.34 7.73
N THR A 138 10.27 -9.08 6.62
CA THR A 138 11.29 -10.13 6.46
C THR A 138 12.70 -9.53 6.37
N LEU A 139 12.86 -8.44 5.62
CA LEU A 139 14.16 -7.83 5.36
C LEU A 139 14.71 -7.05 6.56
N ALA A 140 13.85 -6.30 7.25
CA ALA A 140 14.23 -5.43 8.36
C ALA A 140 13.11 -5.37 9.43
N PRO A 141 12.90 -6.44 10.21
CA PRO A 141 11.77 -6.59 11.12
C PRO A 141 11.74 -5.54 12.25
N ASN A 142 12.88 -4.98 12.61
CA ASN A 142 12.98 -3.92 13.63
C ASN A 142 12.62 -2.53 13.09
N GLU A 143 12.51 -2.37 11.79
CA GLU A 143 12.22 -1.09 11.14
C GLU A 143 10.80 -1.05 10.54
N TYR A 144 10.25 -2.19 10.12
CA TYR A 144 9.00 -2.29 9.37
C TYR A 144 8.03 -3.26 10.05
N GLY A 145 7.25 -2.72 10.99
CA GLY A 145 6.20 -3.48 11.67
C GLY A 145 4.99 -3.75 10.77
N PHE A 146 4.17 -4.73 11.16
CA PHE A 146 2.96 -5.11 10.43
C PHE A 146 1.94 -3.97 10.32
N SER A 147 1.61 -3.32 11.44
CA SER A 147 0.59 -2.25 11.46
C SER A 147 0.99 -1.06 10.61
N ALA A 148 2.19 -0.52 10.82
CA ALA A 148 2.77 0.58 10.06
C ALA A 148 1.83 1.78 9.88
N ASN A 149 1.03 2.09 10.90
CA ASN A 149 0.19 3.28 10.91
C ASN A 149 1.07 4.52 11.04
N VAL A 150 0.67 5.62 10.40
CA VAL A 150 1.36 6.90 10.54
C VAL A 150 1.19 7.40 11.97
N ASP A 151 2.27 7.37 12.74
CA ASP A 151 2.31 7.81 14.13
C ASP A 151 3.53 8.73 14.35
N PRO A 152 3.32 10.03 14.61
CA PRO A 152 4.41 10.97 14.87
C PRO A 152 5.14 10.72 16.18
N THR A 153 4.56 9.94 17.11
CA THR A 153 5.16 9.65 18.43
C THR A 153 6.04 8.40 18.41
N GLU A 154 5.90 7.55 17.39
CA GLU A 154 6.68 6.32 17.22
C GLU A 154 7.83 6.56 16.21
N PRO A 155 9.07 6.76 16.67
CA PRO A 155 10.19 7.03 15.78
C PRO A 155 10.58 5.78 14.98
N HIS A 156 11.07 5.98 13.76
CA HIS A 156 11.85 4.96 13.08
C HIS A 156 13.20 4.79 13.78
N PRO A 157 13.83 3.61 13.84
CA PRO A 157 15.12 3.42 14.51
C PRO A 157 16.24 4.37 14.08
N ARG A 158 16.15 4.95 12.88
CA ARG A 158 17.17 5.83 12.28
C ARG A 158 16.76 7.30 12.19
N TRP A 159 15.48 7.66 12.36
CA TRP A 159 15.00 9.05 12.29
C TRP A 159 13.66 9.23 13.03
N LEU A 160 13.30 10.50 13.27
CA LEU A 160 12.01 10.85 13.87
C LEU A 160 10.89 10.85 12.81
N GLN A 161 9.66 10.65 13.27
CA GLN A 161 8.45 10.67 12.44
C GLN A 161 7.54 11.88 12.73
N ASP A 162 7.97 12.78 13.61
CA ASP A 162 7.20 13.93 14.09
C ASP A 162 7.03 15.03 13.04
N THR A 163 7.89 15.06 12.03
CA THR A 163 7.85 16.02 10.93
C THR A 163 7.91 15.32 9.58
N GLU A 164 7.34 15.98 8.57
CA GLU A 164 7.35 15.50 7.19
C GLU A 164 7.67 16.63 6.21
N GLN A 165 8.20 16.26 5.04
CA GLN A 165 8.49 17.18 3.95
C GLN A 165 7.53 16.94 2.78
N LEU A 166 6.81 18.00 2.37
CA LEU A 166 5.92 17.92 1.22
C LEU A 166 6.73 17.89 -0.08
N ILE A 167 6.52 16.85 -0.89
CA ILE A 167 7.13 16.74 -2.23
C ILE A 167 6.61 17.88 -3.13
N GLY A 168 7.52 18.44 -3.89
CA GLY A 168 7.25 19.53 -4.83
C GLY A 168 7.57 20.90 -4.26
N THR A 169 7.20 21.22 -3.01
CA THR A 169 7.50 22.51 -2.37
C THR A 169 8.70 22.45 -1.44
N GLY A 170 9.02 21.29 -0.89
CA GLY A 170 10.04 21.13 0.15
C GLY A 170 9.61 21.63 1.52
N GLU A 171 8.35 22.07 1.68
CA GLU A 171 7.82 22.56 2.94
C GLU A 171 7.85 21.47 4.01
N LYS A 172 8.36 21.81 5.18
CA LYS A 172 8.33 20.95 6.37
C LYS A 172 7.15 21.31 7.24
N ARG A 173 6.47 20.29 7.75
CA ARG A 173 5.32 20.46 8.65
C ARG A 173 5.24 19.30 9.65
N PRO A 174 4.52 19.48 10.78
CA PRO A 174 4.25 18.38 11.70
C PRO A 174 3.52 17.22 11.00
N THR A 175 3.92 16.00 11.29
CA THR A 175 3.17 14.81 10.89
C THR A 175 1.91 14.68 11.75
N LEU A 176 0.78 14.38 11.15
CA LEU A 176 -0.48 14.14 11.85
C LEU A 176 -0.67 12.64 12.11
N PRO A 177 -1.20 12.24 13.28
CA PRO A 177 -1.57 10.84 13.54
C PRO A 177 -2.49 10.32 12.45
N TYR A 178 -2.26 9.08 12.03
CA TYR A 178 -3.01 8.44 10.93
C TYR A 178 -3.06 9.26 9.63
N ASN A 179 -2.11 10.19 9.48
CA ASN A 179 -1.98 11.06 8.32
C ASN A 179 -3.06 12.16 8.21
N GLY A 180 -3.80 12.45 9.26
CA GLY A 180 -4.80 13.54 9.35
C GLY A 180 -6.18 13.17 8.88
#